data_4c4209641b1daef35e258422a586eb1e
#
_entry.id   4c4209641b1daef35e258422a586eb1e
#
_cell.length_a   1.000
_cell.length_b   1.000
_cell.length_c   1.000
_cell.angle_alpha   90.00
_cell.angle_beta   90.00
_cell.angle_gamma   90.00
#
_symmetry.space_group_name_H-M   'P 1'
#
loop_
_entity.id
_entity.type
_entity.pdbx_description
1 polymer ?
#
loop_
_entity_poly.entity_id
_entity_poly.type
_entity_poly.pdbx_seq_one_letter_code
_entity_poly.pdbx_strand_id
1 'polypeptide(L)'
;MVYQINILMYVFSLVFLILLESTFLAGENSSEQKAFRSVFHYAYILFVSQIAWNVLDGRIFEGAFIVNYILCGISAAATTMCSFKWFCYYERLTNPKKNFSLIHNILVLIPLVAFIALIATSFITKWIFYIDDNNFYEKGTQPWLYILTSCFYLILVILCALISLRKKVSIAEKKRYVIVACFSFIPLIAIAYKVFDHTNLSISQLCIVLALTCVYVNIQQQKITRDALSNLNNRFSLEKYLDDVILQFPENREPISLILIDVLNFKKLNDNFGHVEGDILICDIAAKLRKLCSSKKCFLARYSGDTFAIVSIGMLTSEVSDFKETIKKSLEKNDNDKKYEIKVLLSSKSYEMQLKNTKEFIQKTLAQITEDKAKIKTENNAAKLETK
;
A
#
# COMPACT_ATOMS: atom_id res chain seq x y z
N MET A 1 -34.07 5.03 20.14
CA MET A 1 -33.72 4.30 18.90
C MET A 1 -32.39 4.80 18.30
N VAL A 2 -32.18 6.10 18.02
CA VAL A 2 -30.93 6.63 17.41
C VAL A 2 -29.70 6.34 18.27
N TYR A 3 -29.74 6.58 19.58
CA TYR A 3 -28.64 6.27 20.51
C TYR A 3 -28.24 4.79 20.49
N GLN A 4 -29.20 3.88 20.42
CA GLN A 4 -28.95 2.43 20.35
C GLN A 4 -28.25 2.06 19.05
N ILE A 5 -28.66 2.67 17.94
CA ILE A 5 -28.03 2.47 16.63
C ILE A 5 -26.60 3.00 16.66
N ASN A 6 -26.38 4.18 17.22
CA ASN A 6 -25.04 4.75 17.34
C ASN A 6 -24.09 3.86 18.18
N ILE A 7 -24.55 3.39 19.33
CA ILE A 7 -23.77 2.47 20.17
C ILE A 7 -23.42 1.19 19.39
N LEU A 8 -24.37 0.61 18.67
CA LEU A 8 -24.13 -0.58 17.85
C LEU A 8 -23.07 -0.31 16.77
N MET A 9 -23.16 0.84 16.08
CA MET A 9 -22.17 1.24 15.07
C MET A 9 -20.78 1.45 15.68
N TYR A 10 -20.67 2.03 16.86
CA TYR A 10 -19.38 2.21 17.54
C TYR A 10 -18.77 0.89 18.00
N VAL A 11 -19.60 0.00 18.60
CA VAL A 11 -19.14 -1.33 19.00
C VAL A 11 -18.68 -2.13 17.79
N PHE A 12 -19.45 -2.13 16.70
CA PHE A 12 -19.06 -2.79 15.45
C PHE A 12 -17.72 -2.23 14.92
N SER A 13 -17.59 -0.91 14.90
CA SER A 13 -16.35 -0.23 14.46
C SER A 13 -15.16 -0.60 15.34
N LEU A 14 -15.37 -0.68 16.66
CA LEU A 14 -14.33 -1.06 17.63
C LEU A 14 -13.88 -2.51 17.44
N VAL A 15 -14.82 -3.45 17.32
CA VAL A 15 -14.51 -4.87 17.08
C VAL A 15 -13.75 -5.03 15.76
N PHE A 16 -14.18 -4.34 14.71
CA PHE A 16 -13.52 -4.40 13.42
C PHE A 16 -12.10 -3.82 13.48
N LEU A 17 -11.89 -2.74 14.23
CA LEU A 17 -10.57 -2.14 14.44
C LEU A 17 -9.63 -3.10 15.17
N ILE A 18 -10.12 -3.83 16.19
CA ILE A 18 -9.36 -4.87 16.93
C ILE A 18 -8.94 -5.98 15.97
N LEU A 19 -9.84 -6.47 15.11
CA LEU A 19 -9.54 -7.50 14.12
C LEU A 19 -8.49 -7.03 13.12
N LEU A 20 -8.57 -5.79 12.63
CA LEU A 20 -7.55 -5.22 11.75
C LEU A 20 -6.18 -5.15 12.43
N GLU A 21 -6.12 -4.69 13.68
CA GLU A 21 -4.84 -4.58 14.40
C GLU A 21 -4.22 -5.94 14.70
N SER A 22 -5.02 -6.95 15.07
CA SER A 22 -4.53 -8.31 15.34
C SER A 22 -3.81 -8.91 14.13
N THR A 23 -4.30 -8.67 12.92
CA THR A 23 -3.66 -9.09 11.67
C THR A 23 -2.42 -8.26 11.32
N PHE A 24 -2.32 -7.03 11.86
CA PHE A 24 -1.19 -6.13 11.64
C PHE A 24 0.04 -6.49 12.51
N LEU A 25 -0.18 -7.10 13.68
CA LEU A 25 0.87 -7.43 14.65
C LEU A 25 1.89 -8.46 14.13
N ALA A 26 1.54 -9.27 13.15
CA ALA A 26 2.38 -10.35 12.60
C ALA A 26 3.50 -9.89 11.63
N GLY A 27 3.76 -8.57 11.48
CA GLY A 27 4.69 -8.04 10.46
C GLY A 27 5.83 -7.18 10.97
N GLU A 28 6.77 -6.85 10.08
CA GLU A 28 7.95 -6.00 10.36
C GLU A 28 7.59 -4.62 10.94
N ASN A 29 8.42 -4.13 11.88
CA ASN A 29 8.26 -2.87 12.58
C ASN A 29 8.91 -1.67 11.84
N SER A 30 8.50 -1.39 10.60
CA SER A 30 8.98 -0.17 9.92
C SER A 30 8.46 1.11 10.59
N SER A 31 9.18 2.24 10.40
CA SER A 31 8.78 3.54 10.95
C SER A 31 7.39 3.99 10.44
N GLU A 32 7.08 3.65 9.18
CA GLU A 32 5.79 3.88 8.55
C GLU A 32 4.67 3.09 9.25
N GLN A 33 4.91 1.81 9.54
CA GLN A 33 3.93 0.95 10.21
C GLN A 33 3.67 1.38 11.65
N LYS A 34 4.71 1.81 12.37
CA LYS A 34 4.56 2.39 13.72
C LYS A 34 3.70 3.65 13.71
N ALA A 35 3.92 4.52 12.71
CA ALA A 35 3.11 5.74 12.55
C ALA A 35 1.64 5.39 12.23
N PHE A 36 1.39 4.43 11.34
CA PHE A 36 0.04 3.97 11.02
C PHE A 36 -0.64 3.33 12.24
N ARG A 37 0.05 2.46 12.99
CA ARG A 37 -0.47 1.86 14.23
C ARG A 37 -0.87 2.92 15.26
N SER A 38 -0.15 4.04 15.34
CA SER A 38 -0.53 5.10 16.28
C SER A 38 -1.92 5.69 16.01
N VAL A 39 -2.42 5.63 14.77
CA VAL A 39 -3.79 6.05 14.44
C VAL A 39 -4.82 5.15 15.10
N PHE A 40 -4.57 3.82 15.13
CA PHE A 40 -5.46 2.84 15.78
C PHE A 40 -5.63 3.15 17.27
N HIS A 41 -4.55 3.47 17.99
CA HIS A 41 -4.62 3.79 19.43
C HIS A 41 -5.56 4.97 19.71
N TYR A 42 -5.49 6.04 18.91
CA TYR A 42 -6.39 7.17 19.10
C TYR A 42 -7.81 6.89 18.60
N ALA A 43 -7.98 6.04 17.60
CA ALA A 43 -9.29 5.56 17.17
C ALA A 43 -9.97 4.70 18.28
N TYR A 44 -9.22 3.89 19.02
CA TYR A 44 -9.75 3.17 20.20
C TYR A 44 -10.24 4.15 21.27
N ILE A 45 -9.44 5.15 21.63
CA ILE A 45 -9.84 6.16 22.60
C ILE A 45 -11.11 6.88 22.13
N LEU A 46 -11.17 7.24 20.85
CA LEU A 46 -12.33 7.87 20.23
C LEU A 46 -13.57 7.00 20.36
N PHE A 47 -13.53 5.73 19.94
CA PHE A 47 -14.70 4.87 19.92
C PHE A 47 -15.18 4.51 21.33
N VAL A 48 -14.25 4.21 22.25
CA VAL A 48 -14.59 3.92 23.66
C VAL A 48 -15.20 5.14 24.33
N SER A 49 -14.63 6.34 24.15
CA SER A 49 -15.19 7.56 24.74
C SER A 49 -16.58 7.90 24.18
N GLN A 50 -16.82 7.60 22.89
CA GLN A 50 -18.13 7.82 22.28
C GLN A 50 -19.18 6.81 22.73
N ILE A 51 -18.80 5.54 22.91
CA ILE A 51 -19.70 4.56 23.51
C ILE A 51 -20.10 5.01 24.91
N ALA A 52 -19.11 5.35 25.75
CA ALA A 52 -19.36 5.79 27.13
C ALA A 52 -20.23 7.06 27.17
N TRP A 53 -19.92 8.04 26.33
CA TRP A 53 -20.71 9.24 26.20
C TRP A 53 -22.17 8.94 25.80
N ASN A 54 -22.42 8.15 24.74
CA ASN A 54 -23.79 7.84 24.30
C ASN A 54 -24.59 7.05 25.34
N VAL A 55 -23.93 6.32 26.24
CA VAL A 55 -24.58 5.61 27.34
C VAL A 55 -24.97 6.58 28.47
N LEU A 56 -24.20 7.65 28.71
CA LEU A 56 -24.36 8.56 29.82
C LEU A 56 -25.15 9.83 29.49
N ASP A 57 -25.27 10.15 28.18
CA ASP A 57 -25.96 11.34 27.71
C ASP A 57 -27.43 11.35 28.15
N GLY A 58 -27.89 12.41 28.80
CA GLY A 58 -29.22 12.53 29.37
C GLY A 58 -29.49 11.74 30.67
N ARG A 59 -28.48 11.06 31.27
CA ARG A 59 -28.62 10.37 32.57
C ARG A 59 -28.25 11.30 33.68
N ILE A 60 -29.10 11.34 34.74
CA ILE A 60 -28.94 12.19 35.92
C ILE A 60 -28.45 11.34 37.09
N PHE A 61 -27.23 11.61 37.57
CA PHE A 61 -26.64 11.09 38.79
C PHE A 61 -25.63 12.11 39.36
N GLU A 62 -25.16 11.92 40.59
CA GLU A 62 -24.20 12.83 41.19
C GLU A 62 -22.90 12.88 40.38
N GLY A 63 -22.50 14.05 39.90
CA GLY A 63 -21.33 14.24 39.05
C GLY A 63 -21.52 13.91 37.55
N ALA A 64 -22.74 13.54 37.12
CA ALA A 64 -23.04 13.18 35.73
C ALA A 64 -22.57 14.25 34.73
N PHE A 65 -22.80 15.50 35.00
CA PHE A 65 -22.38 16.65 34.20
C PHE A 65 -20.86 16.67 33.94
N ILE A 66 -20.05 16.46 34.99
CA ILE A 66 -18.59 16.50 34.90
C ILE A 66 -18.09 15.29 34.04
N VAL A 67 -18.63 14.11 34.30
CA VAL A 67 -18.25 12.89 33.57
C VAL A 67 -18.60 13.00 32.08
N ASN A 68 -19.81 13.47 31.77
CA ASN A 68 -20.27 13.66 30.41
C ASN A 68 -19.41 14.72 29.67
N TYR A 69 -19.10 15.83 30.34
CA TYR A 69 -18.22 16.86 29.80
C TYR A 69 -16.81 16.31 29.46
N ILE A 70 -16.21 15.56 30.39
CA ILE A 70 -14.89 14.94 30.20
C ILE A 70 -14.92 13.97 29.01
N LEU A 71 -15.94 13.12 28.89
CA LEU A 71 -16.08 12.16 27.79
C LEU A 71 -16.23 12.86 26.43
N CYS A 72 -17.02 13.91 26.35
CA CYS A 72 -17.15 14.76 25.16
C CYS A 72 -15.81 15.40 24.80
N GLY A 73 -15.08 15.93 25.76
CA GLY A 73 -13.77 16.52 25.57
C GLY A 73 -12.73 15.50 25.07
N ILE A 74 -12.69 14.32 25.70
CA ILE A 74 -11.81 13.21 25.27
C ILE A 74 -12.14 12.78 23.83
N SER A 75 -13.42 12.64 23.50
CA SER A 75 -13.86 12.26 22.16
C SER A 75 -13.44 13.30 21.10
N ALA A 76 -13.64 14.59 21.39
CA ALA A 76 -13.22 15.68 20.50
C ALA A 76 -11.69 15.73 20.33
N ALA A 77 -10.95 15.63 21.43
CA ALA A 77 -9.49 15.57 21.41
C ALA A 77 -8.96 14.33 20.64
N ALA A 78 -9.56 13.15 20.87
CA ALA A 78 -9.19 11.93 20.17
C ALA A 78 -9.43 12.03 18.65
N THR A 79 -10.52 12.68 18.21
CA THR A 79 -10.77 12.95 16.78
C THR A 79 -9.66 13.81 16.18
N THR A 80 -9.26 14.89 16.87
CA THR A 80 -8.16 15.77 16.44
C THR A 80 -6.83 15.02 16.41
N MET A 81 -6.57 14.16 17.42
CA MET A 81 -5.36 13.34 17.48
C MET A 81 -5.33 12.27 16.39
N CYS A 82 -6.47 11.66 16.01
CA CYS A 82 -6.53 10.74 14.88
C CYS A 82 -6.10 11.43 13.58
N SER A 83 -6.64 12.61 13.28
CA SER A 83 -6.28 13.36 12.07
C SER A 83 -4.82 13.84 12.09
N PHE A 84 -4.29 14.25 13.27
CA PHE A 84 -2.87 14.56 13.43
C PHE A 84 -1.96 13.33 13.20
N LYS A 85 -2.28 12.17 13.77
CA LYS A 85 -1.50 10.94 13.57
C LYS A 85 -1.60 10.43 12.14
N TRP A 86 -2.73 10.64 11.47
CA TRP A 86 -2.87 10.40 10.04
C TRP A 86 -1.91 11.26 9.21
N PHE A 87 -1.76 12.54 9.55
CA PHE A 87 -0.77 13.41 8.94
C PHE A 87 0.67 12.92 9.21
N CYS A 88 1.01 12.55 10.44
CA CYS A 88 2.31 11.97 10.77
C CYS A 88 2.59 10.68 9.98
N TYR A 89 1.58 9.84 9.78
CA TYR A 89 1.69 8.66 8.92
C TYR A 89 2.03 9.04 7.48
N TYR A 90 1.34 10.04 6.92
CA TYR A 90 1.62 10.54 5.58
C TYR A 90 3.06 11.09 5.44
N GLU A 91 3.55 11.81 6.42
CA GLU A 91 4.93 12.31 6.44
C GLU A 91 5.95 11.15 6.44
N ARG A 92 5.72 10.10 7.21
CA ARG A 92 6.59 8.91 7.22
C ARG A 92 6.50 8.12 5.92
N LEU A 93 5.33 8.08 5.30
CA LEU A 93 5.12 7.48 4.00
C LEU A 93 5.95 8.16 2.91
N THR A 94 5.96 9.51 2.90
CA THR A 94 6.67 10.30 1.88
C THR A 94 8.16 10.45 2.14
N ASN A 95 8.59 10.34 3.41
CA ASN A 95 9.98 10.55 3.82
C ASN A 95 10.41 9.54 4.91
N PRO A 96 10.53 8.23 4.58
CA PRO A 96 10.71 7.17 5.59
C PRO A 96 12.04 7.26 6.35
N LYS A 97 13.07 7.87 5.75
CA LYS A 97 14.43 8.00 6.33
C LYS A 97 14.71 9.40 6.90
N LYS A 98 13.79 10.37 6.73
CA LYS A 98 14.05 11.75 7.14
C LYS A 98 13.82 11.92 8.63
N ASN A 99 14.84 12.39 9.34
CA ASN A 99 14.66 12.98 10.67
C ASN A 99 14.21 14.43 10.48
N PHE A 100 12.98 14.71 10.86
CA PHE A 100 12.44 16.07 10.79
C PHE A 100 13.17 16.97 11.80
N SER A 101 13.41 18.23 11.42
CA SER A 101 14.04 19.21 12.31
C SER A 101 13.12 19.50 13.51
N LEU A 102 13.72 19.95 14.61
CA LEU A 102 12.96 20.36 15.80
C LEU A 102 11.93 21.43 15.45
N ILE A 103 12.31 22.41 14.62
CA ILE A 103 11.44 23.49 14.17
C ILE A 103 10.21 22.95 13.43
N HIS A 104 10.42 21.98 12.50
CA HIS A 104 9.32 21.35 11.79
C HIS A 104 8.33 20.66 12.76
N ASN A 105 8.86 19.87 13.71
CA ASN A 105 8.04 19.19 14.70
C ASN A 105 7.23 20.17 15.57
N ILE A 106 7.83 21.29 15.97
CA ILE A 106 7.15 22.35 16.73
C ILE A 106 6.04 22.99 15.88
N LEU A 107 6.32 23.36 14.62
CA LEU A 107 5.34 23.98 13.73
C LEU A 107 4.12 23.09 13.51
N VAL A 108 4.32 21.78 13.39
CA VAL A 108 3.23 20.81 13.21
C VAL A 108 2.44 20.61 14.52
N LEU A 109 3.08 20.76 15.69
CA LEU A 109 2.42 20.60 17.00
C LEU A 109 1.64 21.83 17.43
N ILE A 110 2.00 23.04 17.03
CA ILE A 110 1.33 24.29 17.44
C ILE A 110 -0.20 24.24 17.20
N PRO A 111 -0.71 23.89 15.99
CA PRO A 111 -2.15 23.79 15.77
C PRO A 111 -2.81 22.75 16.67
N LEU A 112 -2.16 21.61 16.89
CA LEU A 112 -2.69 20.54 17.75
C LEU A 112 -2.88 21.03 19.19
N VAL A 113 -1.86 21.68 19.76
CA VAL A 113 -1.93 22.23 21.13
C VAL A 113 -3.02 23.30 21.22
N ALA A 114 -3.10 24.21 20.23
CA ALA A 114 -4.13 25.22 20.16
C ALA A 114 -5.55 24.61 20.11
N PHE A 115 -5.75 23.54 19.32
CA PHE A 115 -7.03 22.86 19.19
C PHE A 115 -7.42 22.13 20.47
N ILE A 116 -6.47 21.47 21.15
CA ILE A 116 -6.74 20.81 22.44
C ILE A 116 -7.09 21.86 23.50
N ALA A 117 -6.38 22.99 23.54
CA ALA A 117 -6.69 24.09 24.44
C ALA A 117 -8.09 24.67 24.17
N LEU A 118 -8.47 24.83 22.91
CA LEU A 118 -9.78 25.29 22.49
C LEU A 118 -10.91 24.32 22.96
N ILE A 119 -10.69 23.01 22.85
CA ILE A 119 -11.62 22.00 23.35
C ILE A 119 -11.74 22.09 24.90
N ALA A 120 -10.62 22.21 25.60
CA ALA A 120 -10.59 22.29 27.05
C ALA A 120 -11.30 23.56 27.56
N THR A 121 -11.10 24.72 26.91
CA THR A 121 -11.74 25.96 27.26
C THR A 121 -13.23 26.02 26.93
N SER A 122 -13.75 25.04 26.16
CA SER A 122 -15.17 24.99 25.80
C SER A 122 -16.09 24.88 27.03
N PHE A 123 -15.58 24.38 28.18
CA PHE A 123 -16.29 24.38 29.46
C PHE A 123 -16.75 25.78 29.89
N ILE A 124 -15.92 26.79 29.64
CA ILE A 124 -16.20 28.17 29.99
C ILE A 124 -16.84 28.90 28.81
N THR A 125 -16.28 28.74 27.64
CA THR A 125 -16.65 29.53 26.45
C THR A 125 -17.92 29.05 25.76
N LYS A 126 -18.27 27.76 25.93
CA LYS A 126 -19.36 27.07 25.20
C LYS A 126 -19.23 27.18 23.66
N TRP A 127 -18.01 27.32 23.16
CA TRP A 127 -17.78 27.54 21.71
C TRP A 127 -17.96 26.29 20.89
N ILE A 128 -17.36 25.16 21.27
CA ILE A 128 -17.40 23.92 20.51
C ILE A 128 -18.62 23.09 20.91
N PHE A 129 -18.80 22.87 22.21
CA PHE A 129 -19.93 22.14 22.79
C PHE A 129 -20.20 22.61 24.23
N TYR A 130 -21.35 22.27 24.74
CA TYR A 130 -21.69 22.40 26.16
C TYR A 130 -22.64 21.25 26.54
N ILE A 131 -22.79 21.05 27.85
CA ILE A 131 -23.75 20.11 28.41
C ILE A 131 -24.85 20.96 29.07
N ASP A 132 -26.11 20.63 28.81
CA ASP A 132 -27.25 21.34 29.39
C ASP A 132 -27.57 20.88 30.83
N ASP A 133 -28.54 21.53 31.50
CA ASP A 133 -28.93 21.21 32.87
C ASP A 133 -29.57 19.81 33.01
N ASN A 134 -30.00 19.19 31.90
CA ASN A 134 -30.54 17.84 31.84
C ASN A 134 -29.49 16.81 31.47
N ASN A 135 -28.20 17.18 31.45
CA ASN A 135 -27.06 16.37 31.07
C ASN A 135 -27.07 15.91 29.63
N PHE A 136 -27.67 16.66 28.70
CA PHE A 136 -27.57 16.41 27.27
C PHE A 136 -26.48 17.24 26.63
N TYR A 137 -25.81 16.61 25.65
CA TYR A 137 -24.86 17.29 24.80
C TYR A 137 -25.56 18.25 23.82
N GLU A 138 -25.06 19.47 23.77
CA GLU A 138 -25.51 20.52 22.85
C GLU A 138 -24.33 21.06 22.02
N LYS A 139 -24.61 21.39 20.76
CA LYS A 139 -23.63 22.05 19.90
C LYS A 139 -23.33 23.43 20.41
N GLY A 140 -22.07 23.80 20.48
CA GLY A 140 -21.64 25.11 20.94
C GLY A 140 -22.03 26.24 19.99
N THR A 141 -21.73 27.47 20.41
CA THR A 141 -22.06 28.70 19.65
C THR A 141 -21.24 28.84 18.35
N GLN A 142 -20.10 28.13 18.23
CA GLN A 142 -19.19 28.16 17.10
C GLN A 142 -18.91 26.74 16.55
N PRO A 143 -19.92 26.05 15.99
CA PRO A 143 -19.78 24.65 15.59
C PRO A 143 -18.75 24.43 14.47
N TRP A 144 -18.43 25.44 13.68
CA TRP A 144 -17.38 25.38 12.66
C TRP A 144 -15.97 25.17 13.25
N LEU A 145 -15.73 25.54 14.52
CA LEU A 145 -14.48 25.27 15.21
C LEU A 145 -14.25 23.76 15.37
N TYR A 146 -15.30 22.99 15.62
CA TYR A 146 -15.19 21.53 15.67
C TYR A 146 -14.75 20.94 14.31
N ILE A 147 -15.29 21.47 13.20
CA ILE A 147 -14.86 21.06 11.87
C ILE A 147 -13.39 21.42 11.66
N LEU A 148 -13.02 22.66 11.99
CA LEU A 148 -11.65 23.12 11.83
C LEU A 148 -10.67 22.24 12.60
N THR A 149 -10.91 21.95 13.88
CA THR A 149 -10.03 21.13 14.72
C THR A 149 -9.92 19.69 14.21
N SER A 150 -11.02 19.13 13.73
CA SER A 150 -11.09 17.73 13.28
C SER A 150 -10.53 17.52 11.86
N CYS A 151 -10.73 18.51 10.97
CA CYS A 151 -10.42 18.34 9.53
C CYS A 151 -9.07 18.94 9.13
N PHE A 152 -8.48 19.83 9.95
CA PHE A 152 -7.27 20.57 9.59
C PHE A 152 -6.14 19.65 9.04
N TYR A 153 -5.77 18.63 9.78
CA TYR A 153 -4.69 17.73 9.38
C TYR A 153 -5.05 16.82 8.19
N LEU A 154 -6.34 16.47 8.03
CA LEU A 154 -6.80 15.71 6.86
C LEU A 154 -6.68 16.55 5.58
N ILE A 155 -7.05 17.82 5.64
CA ILE A 155 -6.87 18.78 4.54
C ILE A 155 -5.39 18.96 4.23
N LEU A 156 -4.56 19.08 5.26
CA LEU A 156 -3.10 19.21 5.10
C LEU A 156 -2.49 17.99 4.40
N VAL A 157 -2.95 16.76 4.71
CA VAL A 157 -2.53 15.54 3.99
C VAL A 157 -2.86 15.64 2.51
N ILE A 158 -4.07 16.08 2.16
CA ILE A 158 -4.49 16.22 0.76
C ILE A 158 -3.61 17.24 0.02
N LEU A 159 -3.37 18.40 0.62
CA LEU A 159 -2.51 19.44 0.04
C LEU A 159 -1.06 18.95 -0.14
N CYS A 160 -0.50 18.30 0.87
CA CYS A 160 0.84 17.73 0.80
C CYS A 160 0.95 16.61 -0.24
N ALA A 161 -0.12 15.81 -0.41
CA ALA A 161 -0.16 14.78 -1.45
C ALA A 161 -0.15 15.38 -2.85
N LEU A 162 -0.95 16.42 -3.11
CA LEU A 162 -0.95 17.15 -4.38
C LEU A 162 0.44 17.72 -4.71
N ILE A 163 1.13 18.29 -3.72
CA ILE A 163 2.51 18.78 -3.89
C ILE A 163 3.47 17.61 -4.18
N SER A 164 3.33 16.48 -3.47
CA SER A 164 4.20 15.32 -3.63
C SER A 164 4.05 14.64 -4.99
N LEU A 165 2.87 14.72 -5.64
CA LEU A 165 2.65 14.21 -7.00
C LEU A 165 3.48 14.95 -8.06
N ARG A 166 3.92 16.20 -7.79
CA ARG A 166 4.79 16.98 -8.68
C ARG A 166 6.26 16.56 -8.59
N LYS A 167 6.66 15.80 -7.56
CA LYS A 167 8.02 15.30 -7.40
C LYS A 167 8.34 14.19 -8.40
N LYS A 168 9.61 14.06 -8.76
CA LYS A 168 10.13 12.93 -9.55
C LYS A 168 10.25 11.71 -8.64
N VAL A 169 9.17 10.94 -8.51
CA VAL A 169 9.11 9.71 -7.73
C VAL A 169 8.50 8.60 -8.58
N SER A 170 8.70 7.35 -8.19
CA SER A 170 8.19 6.20 -8.93
C SER A 170 6.65 6.23 -9.06
N ILE A 171 6.11 5.59 -10.09
CA ILE A 171 4.65 5.49 -10.31
C ILE A 171 3.99 4.79 -9.11
N ALA A 172 4.67 3.79 -8.52
CA ALA A 172 4.18 3.06 -7.35
C ALA A 172 4.04 3.97 -6.13
N GLU A 173 5.03 4.85 -5.88
CA GLU A 173 4.95 5.83 -4.79
C GLU A 173 3.85 6.86 -5.01
N LYS A 174 3.73 7.41 -6.24
CA LYS A 174 2.62 8.33 -6.58
C LYS A 174 1.26 7.71 -6.30
N LYS A 175 1.08 6.42 -6.68
CA LYS A 175 -0.16 5.68 -6.39
C LYS A 175 -0.44 5.59 -4.88
N ARG A 176 0.59 5.37 -4.05
CA ARG A 176 0.45 5.34 -2.58
C ARG A 176 0.01 6.69 -2.03
N TYR A 177 0.60 7.81 -2.49
CA TYR A 177 0.22 9.16 -2.05
C TYR A 177 -1.23 9.48 -2.41
N VAL A 178 -1.65 9.12 -3.63
CA VAL A 178 -3.04 9.28 -4.08
C VAL A 178 -4.00 8.48 -3.20
N ILE A 179 -3.69 7.21 -2.90
CA ILE A 179 -4.53 6.36 -2.06
C ILE A 179 -4.74 6.99 -0.68
N VAL A 180 -3.67 7.40 0.00
CA VAL A 180 -3.79 8.01 1.34
C VAL A 180 -4.56 9.33 1.29
N ALA A 181 -4.35 10.14 0.24
CA ALA A 181 -5.11 11.38 0.04
C ALA A 181 -6.61 11.09 -0.20
N CYS A 182 -6.95 10.16 -1.10
CA CYS A 182 -8.34 9.80 -1.39
C CYS A 182 -9.07 9.29 -0.15
N PHE A 183 -8.42 8.45 0.67
CA PHE A 183 -9.02 7.97 1.90
C PHE A 183 -9.10 9.03 3.00
N SER A 184 -8.39 10.14 2.91
CA SER A 184 -8.59 11.32 3.78
C SER A 184 -9.91 12.04 3.49
N PHE A 185 -10.46 11.95 2.27
CA PHE A 185 -11.76 12.54 1.93
C PHE A 185 -12.94 11.86 2.63
N ILE A 186 -12.86 10.55 2.92
CA ILE A 186 -13.97 9.80 3.52
C ILE A 186 -14.31 10.34 4.92
N PRO A 187 -13.35 10.47 5.88
CA PRO A 187 -13.62 11.10 7.15
C PRO A 187 -14.04 12.58 7.04
N LEU A 188 -13.49 13.34 6.07
CA LEU A 188 -13.88 14.73 5.84
C LEU A 188 -15.35 14.87 5.51
N ILE A 189 -15.86 14.07 4.57
CA ILE A 189 -17.28 14.06 4.19
C ILE A 189 -18.13 13.69 5.39
N ALA A 190 -17.72 12.70 6.19
CA ALA A 190 -18.46 12.25 7.36
C ALA A 190 -18.51 13.30 8.47
N ILE A 191 -17.40 14.06 8.69
CA ILE A 191 -17.37 15.16 9.65
C ILE A 191 -18.22 16.32 9.16
N ALA A 192 -18.15 16.67 7.88
CA ALA A 192 -18.99 17.70 7.28
C ALA A 192 -20.48 17.33 7.39
N TYR A 193 -20.83 16.08 7.09
CA TYR A 193 -22.19 15.58 7.23
C TYR A 193 -22.73 15.77 8.65
N LYS A 194 -21.95 15.45 9.69
CA LYS A 194 -22.35 15.60 11.10
C LYS A 194 -22.80 17.02 11.47
N VAL A 195 -22.30 18.05 10.78
CA VAL A 195 -22.68 19.45 11.04
C VAL A 195 -24.05 19.79 10.47
N PHE A 196 -24.36 19.23 9.28
CA PHE A 196 -25.63 19.47 8.59
C PHE A 196 -26.71 18.46 8.95
N ASP A 197 -26.35 17.36 9.63
CA ASP A 197 -27.27 16.30 9.99
C ASP A 197 -28.11 16.66 11.22
N HIS A 198 -29.44 16.58 11.03
CA HIS A 198 -30.43 16.75 12.10
C HIS A 198 -30.82 15.41 12.76
N THR A 199 -30.40 14.27 12.20
CA THR A 199 -30.78 12.93 12.68
C THR A 199 -29.92 12.44 13.83
N ASN A 200 -28.79 13.09 14.09
CA ASN A 200 -27.76 12.69 15.08
C ASN A 200 -27.20 11.27 14.83
N LEU A 201 -27.27 10.77 13.61
CA LEU A 201 -26.72 9.45 13.25
C LEU A 201 -25.20 9.55 13.03
N SER A 202 -24.44 8.75 13.75
CA SER A 202 -22.98 8.82 13.74
C SER A 202 -22.36 7.88 12.70
N ILE A 203 -22.30 8.32 11.44
CA ILE A 203 -21.70 7.56 10.32
C ILE A 203 -20.16 7.71 10.30
N SER A 204 -19.64 8.76 10.96
CA SER A 204 -18.21 9.13 10.88
C SER A 204 -17.24 8.01 11.30
N GLN A 205 -17.63 7.17 12.26
CA GLN A 205 -16.80 6.07 12.75
C GLN A 205 -16.66 4.94 11.73
N LEU A 206 -17.74 4.58 11.08
CA LEU A 206 -17.70 3.62 9.97
C LEU A 206 -16.81 4.14 8.84
N CYS A 207 -16.88 5.43 8.54
CA CYS A 207 -16.02 6.07 7.54
C CYS A 207 -14.54 6.03 7.94
N ILE A 208 -14.20 6.25 9.22
CA ILE A 208 -12.83 6.15 9.73
C ILE A 208 -12.33 4.71 9.58
N VAL A 209 -13.11 3.72 10.01
CA VAL A 209 -12.73 2.30 9.90
C VAL A 209 -12.56 1.88 8.46
N LEU A 210 -13.46 2.31 7.57
CA LEU A 210 -13.36 2.03 6.14
C LEU A 210 -12.06 2.61 5.55
N ALA A 211 -11.73 3.87 5.87
CA ALA A 211 -10.50 4.52 5.42
C ALA A 211 -9.25 3.76 5.91
N LEU A 212 -9.22 3.40 7.21
CA LEU A 212 -8.12 2.62 7.79
C LEU A 212 -8.00 1.24 7.14
N THR A 213 -9.11 0.55 6.88
CA THR A 213 -9.13 -0.76 6.21
C THR A 213 -8.54 -0.69 4.81
N CYS A 214 -8.95 0.28 4.02
CA CYS A 214 -8.47 0.42 2.65
C CYS A 214 -6.97 0.71 2.59
N VAL A 215 -6.46 1.56 3.48
CA VAL A 215 -5.01 1.81 3.57
C VAL A 215 -4.28 0.58 4.10
N TYR A 216 -4.83 -0.12 5.10
CA TYR A 216 -4.28 -1.37 5.62
C TYR A 216 -4.14 -2.44 4.52
N VAL A 217 -5.20 -2.70 3.76
CA VAL A 217 -5.18 -3.67 2.65
C VAL A 217 -4.11 -3.29 1.62
N ASN A 218 -3.97 -2.00 1.32
CA ASN A 218 -2.93 -1.52 0.41
C ASN A 218 -1.51 -1.78 0.95
N ILE A 219 -1.28 -1.55 2.26
CA ILE A 219 0.00 -1.86 2.92
C ILE A 219 0.29 -3.36 2.84
N GLN A 220 -0.69 -4.23 3.09
CA GLN A 220 -0.50 -5.68 3.04
C GLN A 220 -0.20 -6.18 1.62
N GLN A 221 -0.88 -5.67 0.61
CA GLN A 221 -0.59 -6.02 -0.79
C GLN A 221 0.86 -5.70 -1.19
N GLN A 222 1.45 -4.66 -0.61
CA GLN A 222 2.84 -4.28 -0.89
C GLN A 222 3.88 -5.16 -0.16
N LYS A 223 3.49 -5.86 0.91
CA LYS A 223 4.38 -6.79 1.65
C LYS A 223 4.65 -8.08 0.88
N ILE A 224 3.76 -8.47 0.00
CA ILE A 224 3.93 -9.66 -0.84
C ILE A 224 4.92 -9.29 -1.95
N THR A 225 6.21 -9.43 -1.68
CA THR A 225 7.30 -9.12 -2.63
C THR A 225 7.88 -10.36 -3.28
N ARG A 226 7.54 -11.53 -2.75
CA ARG A 226 8.02 -12.83 -3.24
C ARG A 226 6.89 -13.62 -3.89
N ASP A 227 7.25 -14.41 -4.90
CA ASP A 227 6.38 -15.44 -5.46
C ASP A 227 6.35 -16.65 -4.54
N ALA A 228 5.14 -17.10 -4.17
CA ALA A 228 4.95 -18.14 -3.16
C ALA A 228 5.55 -19.50 -3.55
N LEU A 229 5.57 -19.82 -4.85
CA LEU A 229 6.08 -21.10 -5.34
C LEU A 229 7.61 -21.07 -5.52
N SER A 230 8.12 -20.13 -6.28
CA SER A 230 9.55 -20.07 -6.64
C SER A 230 10.42 -19.37 -5.60
N ASN A 231 9.84 -18.68 -4.65
CA ASN A 231 10.50 -17.79 -3.69
C ASN A 231 11.45 -16.75 -4.34
N LEU A 232 11.23 -16.43 -5.62
CA LEU A 232 11.84 -15.31 -6.32
C LEU A 232 11.08 -14.02 -6.02
N ASN A 233 11.62 -12.87 -6.42
CA ASN A 233 10.82 -11.66 -6.44
C ASN A 233 9.63 -11.85 -7.39
N ASN A 234 8.50 -11.28 -7.06
CA ASN A 234 7.32 -11.36 -7.91
C ASN A 234 7.27 -10.20 -8.92
N ARG A 235 6.24 -10.19 -9.78
CA ARG A 235 6.01 -9.14 -10.77
C ARG A 235 5.96 -7.75 -10.16
N PHE A 236 5.30 -7.58 -9.01
CA PHE A 236 5.21 -6.28 -8.33
C PHE A 236 6.60 -5.75 -7.93
N SER A 237 7.45 -6.61 -7.38
CA SER A 237 8.83 -6.27 -7.02
C SER A 237 9.68 -5.93 -8.24
N LEU A 238 9.47 -6.62 -9.36
CA LEU A 238 10.14 -6.33 -10.63
C LEU A 238 9.76 -4.95 -11.16
N GLU A 239 8.46 -4.65 -11.23
CA GLU A 239 7.97 -3.36 -11.71
C GLU A 239 8.51 -2.22 -10.85
N LYS A 240 8.50 -2.38 -9.52
CA LYS A 240 9.05 -1.40 -8.58
C LYS A 240 10.56 -1.22 -8.76
N TYR A 241 11.32 -2.31 -8.87
CA TYR A 241 12.77 -2.25 -9.06
C TYR A 241 13.12 -1.53 -10.37
N LEU A 242 12.43 -1.83 -11.46
CA LEU A 242 12.61 -1.15 -12.74
C LEU A 242 12.26 0.34 -12.66
N ASP A 243 11.18 0.71 -11.97
CA ASP A 243 10.83 2.11 -11.76
C ASP A 243 11.96 2.87 -11.04
N ASP A 244 12.54 2.28 -9.98
CA ASP A 244 13.61 2.88 -9.20
C ASP A 244 14.91 3.01 -10.04
N VAL A 245 15.28 2.01 -10.81
CA VAL A 245 16.50 2.01 -11.64
C VAL A 245 16.36 2.97 -12.82
N ILE A 246 15.21 2.99 -13.49
CA ILE A 246 14.95 3.90 -14.62
C ILE A 246 14.94 5.36 -14.15
N LEU A 247 14.45 5.63 -12.93
CA LEU A 247 14.47 6.98 -12.35
C LEU A 247 15.91 7.49 -12.13
N GLN A 248 16.85 6.59 -11.79
CA GLN A 248 18.25 6.90 -11.55
C GLN A 248 19.10 6.89 -12.84
N PHE A 249 18.58 6.36 -13.94
CA PHE A 249 19.31 6.20 -15.21
C PHE A 249 19.92 7.51 -15.74
N PRO A 250 19.26 8.68 -15.68
CA PRO A 250 19.83 9.94 -16.17
C PRO A 250 21.14 10.35 -15.46
N GLU A 251 21.30 9.92 -14.20
CA GLU A 251 22.47 10.25 -13.38
C GLU A 251 23.62 9.25 -13.59
N ASN A 252 23.31 7.94 -13.62
CA ASN A 252 24.31 6.88 -13.64
C ASN A 252 24.70 6.43 -15.04
N ARG A 253 23.80 6.57 -16.03
CA ARG A 253 23.96 6.15 -17.44
C ARG A 253 24.45 4.72 -17.66
N GLU A 254 24.33 3.85 -16.64
CA GLU A 254 24.65 2.43 -16.78
C GLU A 254 23.59 1.73 -17.63
N PRO A 255 23.98 0.90 -18.63
CA PRO A 255 23.01 0.21 -19.45
C PRO A 255 22.11 -0.71 -18.61
N ILE A 256 20.79 -0.57 -18.79
CA ILE A 256 19.77 -1.40 -18.14
C ILE A 256 19.21 -2.34 -19.18
N SER A 257 19.25 -3.65 -18.93
CA SER A 257 18.66 -4.64 -19.83
C SER A 257 17.64 -5.51 -19.09
N LEU A 258 16.49 -5.74 -19.71
CA LEU A 258 15.48 -6.68 -19.25
C LEU A 258 15.54 -7.95 -20.11
N ILE A 259 15.80 -9.09 -19.49
CA ILE A 259 15.79 -10.41 -20.10
C ILE A 259 14.54 -11.12 -19.62
N LEU A 260 13.69 -11.56 -20.53
CA LEU A 260 12.54 -12.43 -20.23
C LEU A 260 12.87 -13.86 -20.67
N ILE A 261 12.47 -14.81 -19.84
CA ILE A 261 12.69 -16.25 -20.03
C ILE A 261 11.32 -16.92 -19.93
N ASP A 262 10.94 -17.65 -20.92
CA ASP A 262 9.66 -18.33 -21.02
C ASP A 262 9.86 -19.82 -21.26
N VAL A 263 9.14 -20.67 -20.52
CA VAL A 263 9.23 -22.12 -20.64
C VAL A 263 8.31 -22.60 -21.76
N LEU A 264 8.90 -23.11 -22.82
CA LEU A 264 8.13 -23.57 -23.97
C LEU A 264 7.31 -24.83 -23.65
N ASN A 265 6.06 -24.84 -24.10
CA ASN A 265 5.14 -25.96 -23.93
C ASN A 265 4.81 -26.31 -22.47
N PHE A 266 4.95 -25.37 -21.50
CA PHE A 266 4.69 -25.62 -20.08
C PHE A 266 3.26 -26.12 -19.82
N LYS A 267 2.26 -25.62 -20.56
CA LYS A 267 0.89 -26.14 -20.46
C LYS A 267 0.80 -27.61 -20.84
N LYS A 268 1.44 -28.03 -21.94
CA LYS A 268 1.45 -29.44 -22.35
C LYS A 268 2.16 -30.34 -21.33
N LEU A 269 3.19 -29.82 -20.67
CA LEU A 269 3.86 -30.52 -19.58
C LEU A 269 2.90 -30.76 -18.43
N ASN A 270 2.17 -29.72 -18.01
CA ASN A 270 1.14 -29.85 -16.95
C ASN A 270 0.03 -30.83 -17.34
N ASP A 271 -0.42 -30.78 -18.58
CA ASP A 271 -1.46 -31.67 -19.09
C ASP A 271 -1.00 -33.15 -19.12
N ASN A 272 0.28 -33.43 -19.39
CA ASN A 272 0.84 -34.77 -19.50
C ASN A 272 1.34 -35.35 -18.16
N PHE A 273 1.92 -34.52 -17.29
CA PHE A 273 2.61 -34.96 -16.06
C PHE A 273 1.98 -34.42 -14.79
N GLY A 274 0.93 -33.58 -14.89
CA GLY A 274 0.23 -32.98 -13.76
C GLY A 274 0.85 -31.65 -13.29
N HIS A 275 0.05 -30.86 -12.58
CA HIS A 275 0.47 -29.53 -12.06
C HIS A 275 1.59 -29.61 -11.02
N VAL A 276 1.66 -30.70 -10.24
CA VAL A 276 2.72 -30.90 -9.24
C VAL A 276 4.10 -30.98 -9.91
N GLU A 277 4.20 -31.68 -11.05
CA GLU A 277 5.45 -31.76 -11.81
C GLU A 277 5.83 -30.42 -12.44
N GLY A 278 4.83 -29.65 -12.90
CA GLY A 278 5.04 -28.28 -13.37
C GLY A 278 5.55 -27.36 -12.26
N ASP A 279 5.03 -27.49 -11.05
CA ASP A 279 5.50 -26.73 -9.90
C ASP A 279 6.94 -27.05 -9.51
N ILE A 280 7.31 -28.34 -9.54
CA ILE A 280 8.69 -28.80 -9.34
C ILE A 280 9.61 -28.21 -10.40
N LEU A 281 9.21 -28.20 -11.67
CA LEU A 281 9.98 -27.59 -12.76
C LEU A 281 10.21 -26.09 -12.53
N ILE A 282 9.17 -25.34 -12.12
CA ILE A 282 9.29 -23.90 -11.80
C ILE A 282 10.29 -23.68 -10.68
N CYS A 283 10.26 -24.50 -9.62
CA CYS A 283 11.22 -24.40 -8.50
C CYS A 283 12.66 -24.71 -8.95
N ASP A 284 12.87 -25.71 -9.80
CA ASP A 284 14.18 -26.06 -10.35
C ASP A 284 14.76 -24.93 -11.22
N ILE A 285 13.95 -24.39 -12.13
CA ILE A 285 14.34 -23.24 -12.95
C ILE A 285 14.72 -22.05 -12.05
N ALA A 286 13.90 -21.74 -11.05
CA ALA A 286 14.17 -20.67 -10.09
C ALA A 286 15.51 -20.87 -9.36
N ALA A 287 15.82 -22.10 -8.92
CA ALA A 287 17.07 -22.43 -8.26
C ALA A 287 18.29 -22.26 -9.17
N LYS A 288 18.20 -22.75 -10.44
CA LYS A 288 19.25 -22.61 -11.45
C LYS A 288 19.49 -21.12 -11.78
N LEU A 289 18.42 -20.35 -12.01
CA LEU A 289 18.52 -18.91 -12.29
C LEU A 289 19.12 -18.13 -11.11
N ARG A 290 18.74 -18.45 -9.87
CA ARG A 290 19.31 -17.82 -8.67
C ARG A 290 20.82 -18.06 -8.57
N LYS A 291 21.29 -19.27 -8.87
CA LYS A 291 22.72 -19.61 -8.91
C LYS A 291 23.47 -18.81 -9.98
N LEU A 292 22.90 -18.68 -11.18
CA LEU A 292 23.50 -17.90 -12.28
C LEU A 292 23.54 -16.39 -12.01
N CYS A 293 22.53 -15.87 -11.33
CA CYS A 293 22.45 -14.45 -10.98
C CYS A 293 23.27 -14.06 -9.74
N SER A 294 23.68 -15.03 -8.90
CA SER A 294 24.34 -14.75 -7.61
C SER A 294 25.70 -14.06 -7.74
N SER A 295 26.41 -14.26 -8.83
CA SER A 295 27.72 -13.64 -9.14
C SER A 295 27.63 -12.34 -9.93
N LYS A 296 26.42 -11.89 -10.25
CA LYS A 296 26.18 -10.75 -11.13
C LYS A 296 25.25 -9.73 -10.47
N LYS A 297 25.38 -8.44 -10.81
CA LYS A 297 24.42 -7.39 -10.39
C LYS A 297 23.10 -7.54 -11.14
N CYS A 298 22.33 -8.60 -10.80
CA CYS A 298 21.07 -8.91 -11.45
C CYS A 298 19.92 -8.94 -10.45
N PHE A 299 18.77 -8.43 -10.87
CA PHE A 299 17.52 -8.59 -10.14
C PHE A 299 16.69 -9.67 -10.82
N LEU A 300 16.37 -10.76 -10.10
CA LEU A 300 15.66 -11.93 -10.62
C LEU A 300 14.24 -11.97 -10.05
N ALA A 301 13.25 -12.17 -10.92
CA ALA A 301 11.84 -12.25 -10.56
C ALA A 301 11.11 -13.32 -11.36
N ARG A 302 9.99 -13.83 -10.83
CA ARG A 302 8.97 -14.55 -11.60
C ARG A 302 7.92 -13.53 -12.04
N TYR A 303 7.80 -13.35 -13.35
CA TYR A 303 6.89 -12.36 -13.92
C TYR A 303 5.45 -12.87 -13.97
N SER A 304 5.25 -14.08 -14.45
CA SER A 304 3.95 -14.76 -14.49
C SER A 304 4.16 -16.26 -14.70
N GLY A 305 3.24 -17.09 -14.28
CA GLY A 305 3.17 -18.53 -14.55
C GLY A 305 4.52 -19.22 -14.82
N ASP A 306 4.86 -19.34 -16.09
CA ASP A 306 6.06 -19.94 -16.67
C ASP A 306 7.10 -18.92 -17.17
N THR A 307 6.88 -17.61 -16.90
CA THR A 307 7.76 -16.53 -17.37
C THR A 307 8.60 -15.96 -16.22
N PHE A 308 9.92 -15.94 -16.40
CA PHE A 308 10.87 -15.31 -15.47
C PHE A 308 11.47 -14.05 -16.10
N ALA A 309 11.94 -13.15 -15.25
CA ALA A 309 12.54 -11.88 -15.64
C ALA A 309 13.85 -11.63 -14.90
N ILE A 310 14.87 -11.20 -15.63
CA ILE A 310 16.15 -10.75 -15.08
C ILE A 310 16.39 -9.32 -15.54
N VAL A 311 16.63 -8.41 -14.58
CA VAL A 311 17.12 -7.06 -14.89
C VAL A 311 18.62 -7.05 -14.60
N SER A 312 19.42 -6.67 -15.58
CA SER A 312 20.86 -6.44 -15.43
C SER A 312 21.18 -4.96 -15.55
N ILE A 313 22.14 -4.50 -14.74
CA ILE A 313 22.65 -3.12 -14.75
C ILE A 313 24.13 -3.18 -15.04
N GLY A 314 24.59 -2.33 -15.95
CA GLY A 314 26.01 -2.21 -16.33
C GLY A 314 26.51 -3.26 -17.32
N MET A 315 25.68 -4.23 -17.78
CA MET A 315 26.06 -5.21 -18.79
C MET A 315 25.95 -4.63 -20.19
N LEU A 316 26.98 -4.78 -20.99
CA LEU A 316 26.94 -4.46 -22.42
C LEU A 316 26.06 -5.44 -23.19
N THR A 317 25.60 -5.06 -24.38
CA THR A 317 24.70 -5.89 -25.20
C THR A 317 25.32 -7.26 -25.56
N SER A 318 26.63 -7.33 -25.81
CA SER A 318 27.35 -8.59 -26.02
C SER A 318 27.33 -9.47 -24.76
N GLU A 319 27.58 -8.90 -23.59
CA GLU A 319 27.57 -9.64 -22.32
C GLU A 319 26.17 -10.16 -21.98
N VAL A 320 25.10 -9.40 -22.30
CA VAL A 320 23.71 -9.84 -22.18
C VAL A 320 23.44 -11.02 -23.10
N SER A 321 23.99 -11.01 -24.32
CA SER A 321 23.84 -12.12 -25.28
C SER A 321 24.53 -13.39 -24.76
N ASP A 322 25.77 -13.29 -24.29
CA ASP A 322 26.53 -14.41 -23.72
C ASP A 322 25.85 -14.96 -22.46
N PHE A 323 25.26 -14.05 -21.66
CA PHE A 323 24.53 -14.45 -20.45
C PHE A 323 23.24 -15.21 -20.81
N LYS A 324 22.49 -14.79 -21.84
CA LYS A 324 21.34 -15.54 -22.35
C LYS A 324 21.72 -16.94 -22.82
N GLU A 325 22.83 -17.09 -23.56
CA GLU A 325 23.33 -18.38 -23.96
C GLU A 325 23.68 -19.28 -22.77
N THR A 326 24.33 -18.71 -21.76
CA THR A 326 24.67 -19.43 -20.51
C THR A 326 23.42 -19.90 -19.79
N ILE A 327 22.40 -19.03 -19.68
CA ILE A 327 21.10 -19.36 -19.07
C ILE A 327 20.45 -20.50 -19.86
N LYS A 328 20.38 -20.38 -21.20
CA LYS A 328 19.77 -21.39 -22.06
C LYS A 328 20.42 -22.75 -21.89
N LYS A 329 21.76 -22.83 -22.01
CA LYS A 329 22.53 -24.05 -21.81
C LYS A 329 22.33 -24.66 -20.41
N SER A 330 22.24 -23.85 -19.37
CA SER A 330 22.03 -24.33 -18.00
C SER A 330 20.63 -24.88 -17.77
N LEU A 331 19.60 -24.28 -18.39
CA LEU A 331 18.21 -24.69 -18.22
C LEU A 331 17.85 -25.89 -19.09
N GLU A 332 18.38 -25.95 -20.36
CA GLU A 332 18.10 -27.01 -21.33
C GLU A 332 19.03 -28.21 -21.16
N LYS A 333 20.01 -28.16 -20.23
CA LYS A 333 20.87 -29.30 -19.92
C LYS A 333 20.02 -30.47 -19.43
N ASN A 334 20.02 -31.57 -20.21
CA ASN A 334 19.30 -32.79 -19.87
C ASN A 334 19.79 -33.34 -18.53
N ASP A 335 18.89 -33.41 -17.56
CA ASP A 335 19.03 -34.16 -16.33
C ASP A 335 18.54 -35.58 -16.67
N ASN A 336 19.41 -36.60 -16.63
CA ASN A 336 19.07 -37.98 -17.00
C ASN A 336 17.92 -38.58 -16.20
N ASP A 337 17.53 -37.93 -15.09
CA ASP A 337 16.41 -38.32 -14.22
C ASP A 337 15.05 -37.73 -14.64
N LYS A 338 15.01 -36.80 -15.63
CA LYS A 338 13.74 -36.17 -16.05
C LYS A 338 13.13 -36.87 -17.25
N LYS A 339 11.82 -37.12 -17.16
CA LYS A 339 11.01 -37.77 -18.23
C LYS A 339 10.66 -36.84 -19.40
N TYR A 340 11.12 -35.58 -19.37
CA TYR A 340 10.82 -34.56 -20.38
C TYR A 340 11.99 -33.60 -20.62
N GLU A 341 12.05 -33.08 -21.82
CA GLU A 341 13.04 -32.09 -22.25
C GLU A 341 12.54 -30.68 -21.97
N ILE A 342 13.37 -29.86 -21.31
CA ILE A 342 13.07 -28.47 -21.02
C ILE A 342 13.60 -27.63 -22.19
N LYS A 343 12.72 -26.84 -22.82
CA LYS A 343 13.07 -25.82 -23.79
C LYS A 343 12.64 -24.45 -23.32
N VAL A 344 13.53 -23.48 -23.43
CA VAL A 344 13.26 -22.09 -22.99
C VAL A 344 13.50 -21.11 -24.14
N LEU A 345 12.69 -20.07 -24.14
CA LEU A 345 12.86 -18.95 -25.06
C LEU A 345 13.32 -17.73 -24.25
N LEU A 346 14.38 -17.07 -24.73
CA LEU A 346 14.93 -15.88 -24.07
C LEU A 346 14.89 -14.70 -25.04
N SER A 347 14.20 -13.64 -24.61
CA SER A 347 14.22 -12.35 -25.31
C SER A 347 14.76 -11.27 -24.38
N SER A 348 15.46 -10.29 -24.94
CA SER A 348 16.02 -9.19 -24.15
C SER A 348 15.90 -7.87 -24.89
N LYS A 349 15.66 -6.79 -24.11
CA LYS A 349 15.75 -5.42 -24.60
C LYS A 349 16.55 -4.57 -23.62
N SER A 350 17.32 -3.64 -24.17
CA SER A 350 17.96 -2.59 -23.40
C SER A 350 17.02 -1.39 -23.25
N TYR A 351 17.09 -0.71 -22.11
CA TYR A 351 16.32 0.48 -21.86
C TYR A 351 16.82 1.65 -22.73
N GLU A 352 15.90 2.29 -23.41
CA GLU A 352 16.15 3.48 -24.22
C GLU A 352 15.44 4.68 -23.60
N MET A 353 16.08 5.84 -23.57
CA MET A 353 15.51 7.08 -22.98
C MET A 353 14.19 7.52 -23.66
N GLN A 354 13.89 7.04 -24.85
CA GLN A 354 12.64 7.30 -25.56
C GLN A 354 11.43 6.57 -24.96
N LEU A 355 11.65 5.56 -24.08
CA LEU A 355 10.58 4.82 -23.42
C LEU A 355 9.96 5.68 -22.32
N LYS A 356 8.65 5.85 -22.36
CA LYS A 356 7.90 6.75 -21.46
C LYS A 356 7.86 6.25 -20.02
N ASN A 357 7.88 4.94 -19.79
CA ASN A 357 7.76 4.34 -18.47
C ASN A 357 8.14 2.85 -18.47
N THR A 358 8.29 2.29 -17.28
CA THR A 358 8.57 0.87 -17.01
C THR A 358 7.60 -0.08 -17.70
N LYS A 359 6.31 0.25 -17.75
CA LYS A 359 5.30 -0.63 -18.39
C LYS A 359 5.54 -0.77 -19.89
N GLU A 360 5.87 0.32 -20.57
CA GLU A 360 6.20 0.30 -22.00
C GLU A 360 7.46 -0.53 -22.25
N PHE A 361 8.48 -0.43 -21.40
CA PHE A 361 9.68 -1.24 -21.48
C PHE A 361 9.39 -2.74 -21.36
N ILE A 362 8.61 -3.14 -20.35
CA ILE A 362 8.19 -4.52 -20.17
C ILE A 362 7.33 -5.00 -21.33
N GLN A 363 6.36 -4.20 -21.79
CA GLN A 363 5.48 -4.55 -22.90
C GLN A 363 6.25 -4.78 -24.21
N LYS A 364 7.24 -3.92 -24.54
CA LYS A 364 8.08 -4.09 -25.72
C LYS A 364 8.92 -5.37 -25.66
N THR A 365 9.39 -5.74 -24.46
CA THR A 365 10.15 -6.99 -24.28
C THR A 365 9.24 -8.21 -24.36
N LEU A 366 8.00 -8.12 -23.85
CA LEU A 366 6.98 -9.16 -23.99
C LEU A 366 6.51 -9.35 -25.43
N ALA A 367 6.35 -8.27 -26.19
CA ALA A 367 6.00 -8.34 -27.61
C ALA A 367 7.07 -9.11 -28.38
N GLN A 368 8.36 -8.85 -28.11
CA GLN A 368 9.47 -9.56 -28.72
C GLN A 368 9.42 -11.07 -28.46
N ILE A 369 9.18 -11.47 -27.18
CA ILE A 369 9.12 -12.91 -26.84
C ILE A 369 7.93 -13.60 -27.52
N THR A 370 6.81 -12.86 -27.70
CA THR A 370 5.63 -13.36 -28.38
C THR A 370 5.88 -13.57 -29.91
N GLU A 371 6.58 -12.63 -30.54
CA GLU A 371 7.00 -12.74 -31.94
C GLU A 371 7.97 -13.91 -32.15
N ASP A 372 8.95 -14.04 -31.24
CA ASP A 372 9.93 -15.15 -31.30
C ASP A 372 9.24 -16.51 -31.09
N LYS A 373 8.23 -16.62 -30.23
CA LYS A 373 7.37 -17.81 -30.10
C LYS A 373 6.62 -18.14 -31.39
N ALA A 374 6.09 -17.14 -32.07
CA ALA A 374 5.34 -17.33 -33.30
C ALA A 374 6.25 -17.86 -34.41
N LYS A 375 7.49 -17.36 -34.55
CA LYS A 375 8.49 -17.83 -35.50
C LYS A 375 8.84 -19.31 -35.28
N ILE A 376 9.13 -19.70 -34.02
CA ILE A 376 9.44 -21.12 -33.67
C ILE A 376 8.26 -22.05 -34.01
N LYS A 377 7.01 -21.60 -33.78
CA LYS A 377 5.84 -22.42 -34.15
C LYS A 377 5.72 -22.61 -35.65
N THR A 378 6.01 -21.57 -36.45
CA THR A 378 5.95 -21.65 -37.93
C THR A 378 7.04 -22.56 -38.46
N GLU A 379 8.27 -22.45 -37.96
CA GLU A 379 9.40 -23.31 -38.34
C GLU A 379 9.13 -24.78 -37.99
N ASN A 380 8.62 -25.07 -36.78
CA ASN A 380 8.28 -26.43 -36.37
C ASN A 380 7.12 -27.04 -37.21
N ASN A 381 6.17 -26.20 -37.69
CA ASN A 381 5.09 -26.67 -38.55
C ASN A 381 5.58 -26.91 -40.00
N ALA A 382 6.52 -26.09 -40.52
CA ALA A 382 7.13 -26.28 -41.81
C ALA A 382 7.98 -27.58 -41.86
N ALA A 383 8.82 -27.79 -40.83
CA ALA A 383 9.62 -29.00 -40.70
C ALA A 383 8.78 -30.31 -40.61
N LYS A 384 7.56 -30.23 -40.02
CA LYS A 384 6.64 -31.38 -39.99
C LYS A 384 5.93 -31.64 -41.32
N LEU A 385 5.85 -30.65 -42.20
CA LEU A 385 5.28 -30.80 -43.55
C LEU A 385 6.31 -31.38 -44.54
N GLU A 386 7.60 -31.10 -44.31
CA GLU A 386 8.69 -31.67 -45.15
C GLU A 386 9.06 -33.12 -44.79
N THR A 387 8.64 -33.60 -43.63
CA THR A 387 8.89 -34.99 -43.16
C THR A 387 7.71 -35.92 -43.37
N LYS A 388 6.65 -35.49 -44.05
CA LYS A 388 5.52 -36.31 -44.53
C LYS A 388 5.58 -36.46 -46.03
#